data_58c37b94ca6599c4b491004ff6174498
#
_entry.id   58c37b94ca6599c4b491004ff6174498
#
_cell.length_a   1.000
_cell.length_b   1.000
_cell.length_c   1.000
_cell.angle_alpha   90.00
_cell.angle_beta   90.00
_cell.angle_gamma   90.00
#
_symmetry.space_group_name_H-M   'P 1'
#
loop_
_entity.id
_entity.type
_entity.pdbx_description
1 polymer ?
#
loop_
_entity_poly.entity_id
_entity_poly.type
_entity_poly.pdbx_seq_one_letter_code
_entity_poly.pdbx_strand_id
1 'polypeptide(L)'
;MSSPIQAAVPRARQALACAALALAAAPVAADPADYVFTPYADTGLWQLAYGLGTEHDRDGSRETQQTLSLGGAPTDRWYSSVYAAWAADDGGAFAIDEWSWTNHLKLTTPGAGPADVGLLCEVSRPHDRDEGRLGVSCGPTLQMDTDDLQLNLNIAFEKHLGAAEAERWQLGYQWQVKGLVARGVELGVQGFGSLGPWNDWASASSQEHLLGPAVFLKTSAFGGPVRLDAAWLFGVGSGSPKNVLRLRLQHEF
;
A
#
# COMPACT_ATOMS: atom_id res chain seq x y z
N MET A 1 -76.17 -0.66 12.03
CA MET A 1 -75.17 0.43 12.13
C MET A 1 -73.85 -0.23 12.55
N SER A 2 -73.03 -0.54 11.58
CA SER A 2 -71.76 -1.28 11.79
C SER A 2 -70.63 -0.38 11.32
N SER A 3 -69.77 0.07 12.23
CA SER A 3 -68.50 0.82 11.92
C SER A 3 -67.42 -0.13 11.49
N PRO A 4 -66.60 0.19 10.46
CA PRO A 4 -65.41 -0.59 10.12
C PRO A 4 -64.25 -0.12 10.96
N ILE A 5 -63.59 -1.10 11.56
CA ILE A 5 -62.27 -0.94 12.23
C ILE A 5 -61.19 -0.85 11.14
N GLN A 6 -60.57 0.31 11.01
CA GLN A 6 -59.37 0.49 10.18
C GLN A 6 -58.15 -0.08 10.94
N ALA A 7 -57.55 -1.12 10.37
CA ALA A 7 -56.30 -1.69 10.85
C ALA A 7 -55.14 -0.76 10.50
N ALA A 8 -54.46 -0.24 11.49
CA ALA A 8 -53.20 0.49 11.36
C ALA A 8 -52.08 -0.50 11.06
N VAL A 9 -51.50 -0.46 9.86
CA VAL A 9 -50.29 -1.19 9.49
C VAL A 9 -49.06 -0.46 10.08
N PRO A 10 -48.20 -1.12 10.85
CA PRO A 10 -47.13 -0.43 11.52
C PRO A 10 -45.99 -0.02 10.54
N ARG A 11 -45.67 1.26 10.59
CA ARG A 11 -44.55 1.92 9.90
C ARG A 11 -43.13 1.42 10.35
N ALA A 12 -43.06 0.34 11.12
CA ALA A 12 -41.83 -0.21 11.67
C ALA A 12 -40.99 -1.04 10.68
N ARG A 13 -41.49 -1.35 9.48
CA ARG A 13 -40.74 -2.13 8.49
C ARG A 13 -39.89 -1.31 7.52
N GLN A 14 -40.04 0.00 7.48
CA GLN A 14 -39.22 0.87 6.61
C GLN A 14 -37.98 1.43 7.30
N ALA A 15 -37.87 1.37 8.62
CA ALA A 15 -36.70 1.82 9.36
C ALA A 15 -35.58 0.77 9.43
N LEU A 16 -35.87 -0.52 9.16
CA LEU A 16 -34.84 -1.58 9.14
C LEU A 16 -34.15 -1.74 7.78
N ALA A 17 -34.67 -1.18 6.71
CA ALA A 17 -34.07 -1.30 5.37
C ALA A 17 -33.01 -0.23 5.07
N CYS A 18 -32.92 0.84 5.88
CA CYS A 18 -31.92 1.88 5.71
C CYS A 18 -30.65 1.69 6.57
N ALA A 19 -30.63 0.70 7.47
CA ALA A 19 -29.48 0.41 8.32
C ALA A 19 -28.54 -0.68 7.75
N ALA A 20 -28.89 -1.28 6.61
CA ALA A 20 -28.12 -2.37 6.00
C ALA A 20 -27.35 -1.95 4.72
N LEU A 21 -27.29 -0.66 4.39
CA LEU A 21 -26.59 -0.15 3.19
C LEU A 21 -25.32 0.66 3.52
N ALA A 22 -24.78 0.50 4.72
CA ALA A 22 -23.46 0.98 5.07
C ALA A 22 -22.51 -0.22 5.26
N LEU A 23 -22.57 -1.22 4.35
CA LEU A 23 -21.39 -2.06 4.14
C LEU A 23 -20.43 -1.19 3.34
N ALA A 24 -19.57 -0.53 4.10
CA ALA A 24 -18.44 0.22 3.62
C ALA A 24 -17.63 -0.66 2.66
N ALA A 25 -17.42 -0.17 1.43
CA ALA A 25 -16.23 -0.55 0.72
C ALA A 25 -15.09 -0.27 1.71
N ALA A 26 -14.39 -1.30 2.17
CA ALA A 26 -13.21 -1.12 3.00
C ALA A 26 -12.28 -0.18 2.24
N PRO A 27 -11.79 0.91 2.84
CA PRO A 27 -10.76 1.69 2.20
C PRO A 27 -9.59 0.75 1.93
N VAL A 28 -8.95 0.87 0.78
CA VAL A 28 -7.67 0.25 0.55
C VAL A 28 -6.71 0.91 1.53
N ALA A 29 -6.47 0.26 2.65
CA ALA A 29 -5.49 0.69 3.63
C ALA A 29 -4.09 0.40 3.08
N ALA A 30 -3.10 1.22 3.42
CA ALA A 30 -1.71 0.88 3.14
C ALA A 30 -1.32 -0.29 4.07
N ASP A 31 -0.92 -1.41 3.51
CA ASP A 31 -0.46 -2.56 4.28
C ASP A 31 0.69 -2.18 5.23
N PRO A 32 0.74 -2.74 6.45
CA PRO A 32 1.78 -2.38 7.42
C PRO A 32 3.20 -2.54 6.90
N ALA A 33 3.45 -3.51 6.01
CA ALA A 33 4.76 -3.76 5.40
C ALA A 33 5.00 -3.04 4.05
N ASP A 34 4.10 -2.17 3.63
CA ASP A 34 4.22 -1.39 2.39
C ASP A 34 5.48 -0.53 2.35
N TYR A 35 5.97 -0.25 1.15
CA TYR A 35 7.15 0.59 0.94
C TYR A 35 6.97 1.51 -0.27
N VAL A 36 7.70 2.62 -0.28
CA VAL A 36 7.71 3.50 -1.45
C VAL A 36 8.55 2.88 -2.56
N PHE A 37 7.89 2.53 -3.66
CA PHE A 37 8.56 1.95 -4.81
C PHE A 37 9.46 3.01 -5.48
N THR A 38 10.68 2.59 -5.87
CA THR A 38 11.62 3.46 -6.60
C THR A 38 11.81 2.93 -8.03
N PRO A 39 11.87 3.80 -9.05
CA PRO A 39 11.87 3.38 -10.45
C PRO A 39 13.18 2.75 -10.94
N TYR A 40 14.11 2.44 -10.06
CA TYR A 40 15.41 1.90 -10.45
C TYR A 40 15.60 0.45 -10.03
N ALA A 41 15.96 -0.37 -11.01
CA ALA A 41 16.55 -1.68 -10.82
C ALA A 41 17.70 -1.83 -11.83
N ASP A 42 18.81 -2.33 -11.39
CA ASP A 42 19.97 -2.57 -12.26
C ASP A 42 19.74 -3.79 -13.12
N THR A 43 19.94 -3.64 -14.43
CA THR A 43 19.71 -4.72 -15.40
C THR A 43 20.60 -5.92 -15.12
N GLY A 44 19.96 -7.09 -15.10
CA GLY A 44 20.63 -8.38 -14.89
C GLY A 44 20.87 -8.73 -13.42
N LEU A 45 20.53 -7.87 -12.47
CA LEU A 45 20.54 -8.19 -11.04
C LEU A 45 19.19 -8.75 -10.59
N TRP A 46 19.28 -9.71 -9.69
CA TRP A 46 18.13 -10.21 -8.93
C TRP A 46 18.08 -9.51 -7.57
N GLN A 47 16.90 -9.35 -7.07
CA GLN A 47 16.63 -8.69 -5.81
C GLN A 47 15.76 -9.59 -4.94
N LEU A 48 16.25 -9.92 -3.74
CA LEU A 48 15.46 -10.54 -2.69
C LEU A 48 15.16 -9.48 -1.63
N ALA A 49 13.89 -9.32 -1.26
CA ALA A 49 13.52 -8.42 -0.19
C ALA A 49 12.60 -9.08 0.82
N TYR A 50 12.81 -8.75 2.09
CA TYR A 50 11.98 -9.12 3.23
C TYR A 50 11.44 -7.85 3.87
N GLY A 51 10.13 -7.81 4.11
CA GLY A 51 9.44 -6.73 4.81
C GLY A 51 8.84 -7.23 6.12
N LEU A 52 8.76 -6.34 7.09
CA LEU A 52 8.05 -6.52 8.35
C LEU A 52 7.37 -5.19 8.69
N GLY A 53 6.07 -5.23 8.95
CA GLY A 53 5.30 -4.10 9.43
C GLY A 53 4.42 -4.49 10.61
N THR A 54 4.25 -3.56 11.55
CA THR A 54 3.29 -3.71 12.63
C THR A 54 2.49 -2.44 12.74
N GLU A 55 1.19 -2.58 12.60
CA GLU A 55 0.22 -1.53 12.75
C GLU A 55 -0.47 -1.62 14.11
N HIS A 56 -0.76 -0.47 14.70
CA HIS A 56 -1.57 -0.36 15.91
C HIS A 56 -2.74 0.56 15.61
N ASP A 57 -3.92 0.03 15.71
CA ASP A 57 -5.14 0.79 15.54
C ASP A 57 -5.52 1.63 16.77
N ARG A 58 -6.47 2.55 16.55
CA ARG A 58 -6.96 3.44 17.61
C ARG A 58 -7.85 2.74 18.62
N ASP A 59 -8.46 1.61 18.25
CA ASP A 59 -9.26 0.75 19.13
C ASP A 59 -8.41 -0.19 19.98
N GLY A 60 -7.09 -0.27 19.70
CA GLY A 60 -6.12 -1.08 20.40
C GLY A 60 -5.81 -2.41 19.72
N SER A 61 -6.43 -2.74 18.60
CA SER A 61 -6.07 -3.88 17.78
C SER A 61 -4.69 -3.69 17.14
N ARG A 62 -4.06 -4.78 16.79
CA ARG A 62 -2.74 -4.80 16.19
C ARG A 62 -2.66 -5.80 15.07
N GLU A 63 -2.21 -5.37 13.91
CA GLU A 63 -1.85 -6.24 12.80
C GLU A 63 -0.33 -6.29 12.63
N THR A 64 0.20 -7.45 12.30
CA THR A 64 1.61 -7.62 11.92
C THR A 64 1.68 -8.36 10.61
N GLN A 65 2.33 -7.76 9.61
CA GLN A 65 2.52 -8.34 8.29
C GLN A 65 4.00 -8.61 8.03
N GLN A 66 4.29 -9.75 7.43
CA GLN A 66 5.60 -10.11 6.89
C GLN A 66 5.49 -10.31 5.39
N THR A 67 6.51 -9.89 4.66
CA THR A 67 6.53 -10.02 3.20
C THR A 67 7.84 -10.59 2.71
N LEU A 68 7.79 -11.34 1.63
CA LEU A 68 8.97 -11.83 0.92
C LEU A 68 8.77 -11.60 -0.57
N SER A 69 9.71 -10.95 -1.23
CA SER A 69 9.65 -10.74 -2.67
C SER A 69 10.96 -11.13 -3.35
N LEU A 70 10.81 -11.67 -4.56
CA LEU A 70 11.92 -11.97 -5.46
C LEU A 70 11.62 -11.32 -6.81
N GLY A 71 12.55 -10.50 -7.29
CA GLY A 71 12.39 -9.81 -8.55
C GLY A 71 13.71 -9.57 -9.27
N GLY A 72 13.62 -9.00 -10.46
CA GLY A 72 14.79 -8.64 -11.25
C GLY A 72 14.42 -7.73 -12.43
N ALA A 73 15.42 -7.15 -13.06
CA ALA A 73 15.27 -6.31 -14.25
C ALA A 73 15.79 -7.05 -15.49
N PRO A 74 14.92 -7.76 -16.25
CA PRO A 74 15.30 -8.45 -17.49
C PRO A 74 15.83 -7.48 -18.55
N THR A 75 15.42 -6.22 -18.50
CA THR A 75 15.90 -5.15 -19.38
C THR A 75 16.14 -3.86 -18.56
N ASP A 76 16.79 -2.88 -19.18
CA ASP A 76 17.04 -1.56 -18.58
C ASP A 76 15.75 -0.74 -18.30
N ARG A 77 14.60 -1.18 -18.83
CA ARG A 77 13.31 -0.50 -18.70
C ARG A 77 12.25 -1.27 -17.96
N TRP A 78 12.45 -2.56 -17.69
CA TRP A 78 11.43 -3.40 -17.09
C TRP A 78 11.98 -4.13 -15.88
N TYR A 79 11.33 -3.94 -14.74
CA TYR A 79 11.49 -4.72 -13.52
C TYR A 79 10.23 -5.54 -13.26
N SER A 80 10.40 -6.78 -12.81
CA SER A 80 9.28 -7.67 -12.46
C SER A 80 9.62 -8.40 -11.17
N SER A 81 8.64 -8.54 -10.28
CA SER A 81 8.80 -9.28 -9.03
C SER A 81 7.53 -10.06 -8.66
N VAL A 82 7.73 -11.16 -7.96
CA VAL A 82 6.67 -11.88 -7.25
C VAL A 82 6.83 -11.64 -5.76
N TYR A 83 5.73 -11.63 -5.06
CA TYR A 83 5.62 -11.25 -3.67
C TYR A 83 4.64 -12.17 -2.94
N ALA A 84 4.90 -12.45 -1.69
CA ALA A 84 4.01 -13.14 -0.79
C ALA A 84 3.95 -12.41 0.55
N ALA A 85 2.76 -12.27 1.10
CA ALA A 85 2.50 -11.69 2.41
C ALA A 85 1.91 -12.71 3.37
N TRP A 86 2.23 -12.54 4.63
CA TRP A 86 1.66 -13.26 5.78
C TRP A 86 1.25 -12.23 6.83
N ALA A 87 0.02 -12.32 7.30
CA ALA A 87 -0.50 -11.44 8.34
C ALA A 87 -0.87 -12.21 9.61
N ALA A 88 -0.85 -11.51 10.73
CA ALA A 88 -1.28 -12.00 12.04
C ALA A 88 -1.92 -10.86 12.83
N ASP A 89 -3.16 -11.08 13.29
CA ASP A 89 -3.90 -10.15 14.14
C ASP A 89 -3.64 -10.43 15.61
N ASP A 90 -3.50 -9.39 16.41
CA ASP A 90 -3.37 -9.40 17.88
C ASP A 90 -2.36 -10.39 18.45
N GLY A 91 -1.31 -10.70 17.67
CA GLY A 91 -0.28 -11.68 18.06
C GLY A 91 -0.70 -13.12 17.85
N GLY A 92 -1.70 -13.36 17.02
CA GLY A 92 -2.10 -14.67 16.52
C GLY A 92 -1.02 -15.35 15.67
N ALA A 93 -1.37 -16.46 15.06
CA ALA A 93 -0.49 -17.18 14.13
C ALA A 93 -0.49 -16.48 12.77
N PHE A 94 0.68 -16.38 12.14
CA PHE A 94 0.78 -15.89 10.76
C PHE A 94 0.07 -16.84 9.79
N ALA A 95 -0.79 -16.28 8.96
CA ALA A 95 -1.41 -16.96 7.83
C ALA A 95 -0.99 -16.28 6.53
N ILE A 96 -1.04 -17.00 5.41
CA ILE A 96 -0.84 -16.38 4.09
C ILE A 96 -1.98 -15.40 3.88
N ASP A 97 -1.62 -14.17 3.57
CA ASP A 97 -2.53 -13.06 3.34
C ASP A 97 -2.74 -12.82 1.84
N GLU A 98 -1.63 -12.67 1.10
CA GLU A 98 -1.69 -12.31 -0.30
C GLU A 98 -0.52 -12.88 -1.11
N TRP A 99 -0.77 -13.04 -2.41
CA TRP A 99 0.25 -13.21 -3.45
C TRP A 99 0.10 -12.12 -4.49
N SER A 100 1.20 -11.51 -4.90
CA SER A 100 1.15 -10.52 -5.96
C SER A 100 2.27 -10.68 -6.99
N TRP A 101 2.02 -10.12 -8.18
CA TRP A 101 2.95 -9.98 -9.27
C TRP A 101 3.01 -8.53 -9.69
N THR A 102 4.15 -7.91 -9.41
CA THR A 102 4.40 -6.50 -9.66
C THR A 102 5.26 -6.32 -10.90
N ASN A 103 4.93 -5.35 -11.73
CA ASN A 103 5.68 -4.95 -12.91
C ASN A 103 5.89 -3.45 -12.90
N HIS A 104 7.10 -3.02 -13.16
CA HIS A 104 7.46 -1.62 -13.28
C HIS A 104 8.14 -1.33 -14.61
N LEU A 105 7.62 -0.38 -15.35
CA LEU A 105 8.16 0.10 -16.62
C LEU A 105 8.73 1.50 -16.44
N LYS A 106 10.01 1.69 -16.75
CA LYS A 106 10.63 3.02 -16.85
C LYS A 106 10.20 3.69 -18.15
N LEU A 107 9.54 4.82 -18.06
CA LEU A 107 9.04 5.59 -19.22
C LEU A 107 10.06 6.62 -19.68
N THR A 108 10.90 7.12 -18.79
CA THR A 108 11.99 8.06 -19.09
C THR A 108 13.35 7.39 -19.01
N THR A 109 14.35 8.01 -19.65
CA THR A 109 15.74 7.64 -19.41
C THR A 109 16.21 8.26 -18.10
N PRO A 110 16.74 7.47 -17.14
CA PRO A 110 17.15 7.98 -15.83
C PRO A 110 18.09 9.18 -15.93
N GLY A 111 17.76 10.26 -15.19
CA GLY A 111 18.56 11.48 -15.13
C GLY A 111 18.59 12.34 -16.41
N ALA A 112 17.82 12.00 -17.45
CA ALA A 112 17.77 12.78 -18.68
C ALA A 112 16.91 14.04 -18.57
N GLY A 113 16.09 14.17 -17.54
CA GLY A 113 15.18 15.27 -17.27
C GLY A 113 15.12 15.65 -15.80
N PRO A 114 14.25 16.59 -15.44
CA PRO A 114 14.08 17.02 -14.04
C PRO A 114 13.42 15.95 -13.16
N ALA A 115 12.80 14.95 -13.78
CA ALA A 115 12.15 13.84 -13.09
C ALA A 115 12.21 12.57 -13.93
N ASP A 116 12.38 11.45 -13.26
CA ASP A 116 12.26 10.12 -13.84
C ASP A 116 10.86 9.59 -13.58
N VAL A 117 10.21 9.10 -14.63
CA VAL A 117 8.83 8.63 -14.61
C VAL A 117 8.79 7.16 -14.97
N GLY A 118 7.97 6.41 -14.24
CA GLY A 118 7.65 5.02 -14.51
C GLY A 118 6.16 4.75 -14.42
N LEU A 119 5.78 3.53 -14.74
CA LEU A 119 4.46 2.95 -14.56
C LEU A 119 4.61 1.69 -13.73
N LEU A 120 3.97 1.64 -12.57
CA LEU A 120 3.90 0.48 -11.70
C LEU A 120 2.52 -0.17 -11.87
N CYS A 121 2.49 -1.46 -12.16
CA CYS A 121 1.26 -2.23 -12.20
C CYS A 121 1.44 -3.52 -11.40
N GLU A 122 0.41 -3.88 -10.66
CA GLU A 122 0.36 -5.06 -9.83
C GLU A 122 -0.94 -5.83 -10.05
N VAL A 123 -0.83 -7.14 -9.99
CA VAL A 123 -1.97 -8.05 -9.90
C VAL A 123 -1.79 -8.85 -8.63
N SER A 124 -2.77 -8.79 -7.73
CA SER A 124 -2.74 -9.45 -6.44
C SER A 124 -3.88 -10.45 -6.28
N ARG A 125 -3.67 -11.42 -5.41
CA ARG A 125 -4.67 -12.39 -5.03
C ARG A 125 -4.65 -12.59 -3.52
N PRO A 126 -5.62 -12.03 -2.81
CA PRO A 126 -5.85 -12.33 -1.40
C PRO A 126 -6.09 -13.82 -1.19
N HIS A 127 -5.65 -14.34 -0.06
CA HIS A 127 -5.75 -15.75 0.26
C HIS A 127 -7.13 -16.16 0.77
N ASP A 128 -7.90 -15.23 1.30
CA ASP A 128 -9.24 -15.52 1.80
C ASP A 128 -10.13 -15.98 0.65
N ARG A 129 -10.55 -17.26 0.74
CA ARG A 129 -11.28 -17.96 -0.33
C ARG A 129 -12.70 -17.44 -0.52
N ASP A 130 -13.28 -16.82 0.49
CA ASP A 130 -14.65 -16.29 0.42
C ASP A 130 -14.72 -15.03 -0.46
N GLU A 131 -13.60 -14.38 -0.70
CA GLU A 131 -13.55 -13.22 -1.53
C GLU A 131 -13.18 -13.48 -2.99
N GLY A 132 -12.44 -14.55 -3.32
CA GLY A 132 -12.11 -14.97 -4.70
C GLY A 132 -11.65 -13.85 -5.64
N ARG A 133 -11.33 -12.70 -5.09
CA ARG A 133 -11.13 -11.44 -5.76
C ARG A 133 -9.71 -11.37 -6.31
N LEU A 134 -9.57 -10.78 -7.45
CA LEU A 134 -8.29 -10.42 -8.03
C LEU A 134 -8.09 -8.92 -7.86
N GLY A 135 -7.09 -8.51 -7.11
CA GLY A 135 -6.66 -7.12 -7.03
C GLY A 135 -5.91 -6.72 -8.30
N VAL A 136 -6.20 -5.54 -8.81
CA VAL A 136 -5.44 -4.92 -9.91
C VAL A 136 -5.14 -3.49 -9.50
N SER A 137 -3.87 -3.15 -9.46
CA SER A 137 -3.38 -1.80 -9.19
C SER A 137 -2.50 -1.32 -10.33
N CYS A 138 -2.60 -0.06 -10.73
CA CYS A 138 -1.72 0.54 -11.73
C CYS A 138 -1.64 2.05 -11.54
N GLY A 139 -0.43 2.61 -11.71
CA GLY A 139 -0.27 4.05 -11.63
C GLY A 139 1.15 4.55 -11.85
N PRO A 140 1.31 5.88 -12.02
CA PRO A 140 2.61 6.48 -12.27
C PRO A 140 3.50 6.46 -11.03
N THR A 141 4.80 6.27 -11.26
CA THR A 141 5.87 6.50 -10.29
C THR A 141 6.73 7.66 -10.76
N LEU A 142 7.17 8.49 -9.85
CA LEU A 142 8.00 9.65 -10.13
C LEU A 142 9.17 9.70 -9.15
N GLN A 143 10.36 9.99 -9.67
CA GLN A 143 11.53 10.31 -8.86
C GLN A 143 12.16 11.61 -9.33
N MET A 144 12.52 12.45 -8.39
CA MET A 144 13.29 13.67 -8.61
C MET A 144 14.51 13.65 -7.70
N ASP A 145 15.68 13.83 -8.28
CA ASP A 145 16.94 13.91 -7.54
C ASP A 145 17.49 15.35 -7.67
N THR A 146 17.92 15.88 -6.53
CA THR A 146 18.74 17.10 -6.44
C THR A 146 20.11 16.73 -5.86
N ASP A 147 21.01 17.69 -5.72
CA ASP A 147 22.33 17.45 -5.14
C ASP A 147 22.26 16.86 -3.72
N ASP A 148 21.24 17.24 -2.95
CA ASP A 148 21.11 16.88 -1.51
C ASP A 148 19.95 15.96 -1.20
N LEU A 149 18.88 15.95 -2.03
CA LEU A 149 17.62 15.28 -1.72
C LEU A 149 17.13 14.41 -2.88
N GLN A 150 16.49 13.31 -2.52
CA GLN A 150 15.69 12.48 -3.41
C GLN A 150 14.23 12.54 -2.99
N LEU A 151 13.34 12.80 -3.93
CA LEU A 151 11.89 12.71 -3.79
C LEU A 151 11.37 11.54 -4.63
N ASN A 152 10.53 10.70 -4.06
CA ASN A 152 9.73 9.71 -4.78
C ASN A 152 8.25 9.94 -4.51
N LEU A 153 7.43 9.76 -5.54
CA LEU A 153 5.96 9.82 -5.48
C LEU A 153 5.38 8.70 -6.34
N ASN A 154 4.52 7.89 -5.76
CA ASN A 154 3.75 6.85 -6.45
C ASN A 154 2.27 7.14 -6.26
N ILE A 155 1.51 7.02 -7.32
CA ILE A 155 0.04 7.09 -7.30
C ILE A 155 -0.46 5.74 -7.77
N ALA A 156 -1.44 5.17 -7.08
CA ALA A 156 -2.02 3.88 -7.41
C ALA A 156 -3.54 4.01 -7.61
N PHE A 157 -4.03 3.49 -8.72
CA PHE A 157 -5.44 3.24 -8.93
C PHE A 157 -5.66 1.75 -8.77
N GLU A 158 -6.45 1.37 -7.78
CA GLU A 158 -6.66 -0.02 -7.41
C GLU A 158 -8.13 -0.42 -7.50
N LYS A 159 -8.37 -1.69 -7.84
CA LYS A 159 -9.70 -2.25 -7.93
C LYS A 159 -9.67 -3.76 -7.72
N HIS A 160 -10.62 -4.28 -6.95
CA HIS A 160 -10.85 -5.73 -6.86
C HIS A 160 -11.86 -6.18 -7.93
N LEU A 161 -11.48 -7.21 -8.66
CA LEU A 161 -12.29 -7.86 -9.69
C LEU A 161 -12.92 -9.12 -9.11
N GLY A 162 -14.18 -9.42 -9.49
CA GLY A 162 -14.89 -10.60 -9.00
C GLY A 162 -15.70 -10.37 -7.72
N ALA A 163 -15.77 -9.14 -7.23
CA ALA A 163 -16.69 -8.76 -6.16
C ALA A 163 -18.15 -8.96 -6.61
N ALA A 164 -19.04 -9.31 -5.66
CA ALA A 164 -20.47 -9.47 -5.93
C ALA A 164 -21.13 -8.14 -6.36
N GLU A 165 -20.58 -7.02 -5.92
CA GLU A 165 -20.95 -5.67 -6.34
C GLU A 165 -19.79 -5.03 -7.10
N ALA A 166 -20.10 -4.18 -8.10
CA ALA A 166 -19.08 -3.49 -8.89
C ALA A 166 -18.34 -2.47 -8.03
N GLU A 167 -17.12 -2.81 -7.62
CA GLU A 167 -16.25 -1.88 -6.91
C GLU A 167 -15.82 -0.73 -7.81
N ARG A 168 -15.65 0.46 -7.20
CA ARG A 168 -15.05 1.63 -7.85
C ARG A 168 -13.53 1.58 -7.72
N TRP A 169 -12.82 2.13 -8.69
CA TRP A 169 -11.38 2.35 -8.58
C TRP A 169 -11.07 3.20 -7.35
N GLN A 170 -10.19 2.71 -6.49
CA GLN A 170 -9.67 3.42 -5.32
C GLN A 170 -8.40 4.19 -5.71
N LEU A 171 -8.12 5.28 -5.02
CA LEU A 171 -6.95 6.12 -5.24
C LEU A 171 -6.07 6.09 -3.99
N GLY A 172 -4.87 5.53 -4.14
CA GLY A 172 -3.82 5.53 -3.13
C GLY A 172 -2.61 6.35 -3.56
N TYR A 173 -1.77 6.69 -2.61
CA TYR A 173 -0.50 7.34 -2.87
C TYR A 173 0.56 6.94 -1.84
N GLN A 174 1.82 6.97 -2.29
CA GLN A 174 3.00 6.76 -1.45
C GLN A 174 4.05 7.79 -1.84
N TRP A 175 4.76 8.33 -0.88
CA TRP A 175 5.85 9.26 -1.17
C TRP A 175 6.95 9.17 -0.11
N GLN A 176 8.15 9.60 -0.50
CA GLN A 176 9.26 9.82 0.41
C GLN A 176 10.12 10.99 -0.02
N VAL A 177 10.70 11.64 0.96
CA VAL A 177 11.81 12.59 0.76
C VAL A 177 12.94 12.14 1.66
N LYS A 178 14.14 12.00 1.11
CA LYS A 178 15.33 11.58 1.87
C LYS A 178 16.58 12.29 1.40
N GLY A 179 17.54 12.43 2.31
CA GLY A 179 18.84 13.05 2.02
C GLY A 179 19.98 12.34 2.71
N LEU A 180 21.16 12.39 2.10
CA LEU A 180 22.38 11.78 2.62
C LEU A 180 22.91 12.55 3.83
N VAL A 181 23.04 11.88 4.98
CA VAL A 181 23.60 12.49 6.22
C VAL A 181 24.97 11.94 6.56
N ALA A 182 25.27 10.72 6.14
CA ALA A 182 26.60 10.11 6.26
C ALA A 182 26.77 9.04 5.17
N ARG A 183 27.99 8.58 4.95
CA ARG A 183 28.26 7.54 3.94
C ARG A 183 27.39 6.30 4.19
N GLY A 184 26.49 6.00 3.25
CA GLY A 184 25.58 4.87 3.32
C GLY A 184 24.40 5.05 4.29
N VAL A 185 24.17 6.28 4.81
CA VAL A 185 23.05 6.60 5.71
C VAL A 185 22.28 7.78 5.15
N GLU A 186 21.01 7.57 4.83
CA GLU A 186 20.07 8.62 4.45
C GLU A 186 18.99 8.73 5.54
N LEU A 187 18.57 9.94 5.85
CA LEU A 187 17.41 10.21 6.69
C LEU A 187 16.32 10.87 5.86
N GLY A 188 15.08 10.62 6.23
CA GLY A 188 13.97 11.17 5.49
C GLY A 188 12.64 11.07 6.20
N VAL A 189 11.61 11.32 5.43
CA VAL A 189 10.21 11.21 5.81
C VAL A 189 9.49 10.40 4.74
N GLN A 190 8.60 9.52 5.17
CA GLN A 190 7.71 8.77 4.30
C GLN A 190 6.25 9.11 4.60
N GLY A 191 5.40 9.02 3.60
CA GLY A 191 3.95 9.15 3.73
C GLY A 191 3.22 8.19 2.81
N PHE A 192 2.06 7.73 3.28
CA PHE A 192 1.17 6.80 2.59
C PHE A 192 -0.26 7.27 2.80
N GLY A 193 -1.15 6.94 1.89
CA GLY A 193 -2.55 7.24 2.12
C GLY A 193 -3.48 6.70 1.06
N SER A 194 -4.75 6.61 1.46
CA SER A 194 -5.88 6.24 0.63
C SER A 194 -6.94 7.35 0.68
N LEU A 195 -7.38 7.79 -0.50
CA LEU A 195 -8.39 8.83 -0.65
C LEU A 195 -9.79 8.24 -0.88
N GLY A 196 -9.89 6.92 -1.01
CA GLY A 196 -11.12 6.25 -1.41
C GLY A 196 -11.35 6.31 -2.93
N PRO A 197 -12.60 6.27 -3.42
CA PRO A 197 -12.89 6.27 -4.84
C PRO A 197 -12.30 7.48 -5.57
N TRP A 198 -11.56 7.24 -6.68
CA TRP A 198 -10.77 8.25 -7.39
C TRP A 198 -11.57 9.48 -7.86
N ASN A 199 -12.87 9.32 -8.14
CA ASN A 199 -13.77 10.36 -8.66
C ASN A 199 -14.82 10.84 -7.64
N ASP A 200 -14.76 10.32 -6.40
CA ASP A 200 -15.71 10.65 -5.33
C ASP A 200 -15.01 10.37 -3.99
N TRP A 201 -14.03 11.18 -3.66
CA TRP A 201 -13.14 10.96 -2.52
C TRP A 201 -13.94 10.74 -1.23
N ALA A 202 -13.49 9.82 -0.43
CA ALA A 202 -14.06 9.57 0.89
C ALA A 202 -14.02 10.84 1.77
N SER A 203 -14.87 10.90 2.77
CA SER A 203 -14.81 12.01 3.74
C SER A 203 -13.43 12.03 4.42
N ALA A 204 -12.94 13.19 4.82
CA ALA A 204 -11.64 13.32 5.49
C ALA A 204 -11.51 12.45 6.77
N SER A 205 -12.62 12.09 7.40
CA SER A 205 -12.66 11.18 8.54
C SER A 205 -12.51 9.70 8.18
N SER A 206 -12.68 9.36 6.89
CA SER A 206 -12.59 7.99 6.35
C SER A 206 -11.38 7.82 5.43
N GLN A 207 -10.66 8.90 5.14
CA GLN A 207 -9.39 8.82 4.42
C GLN A 207 -8.29 8.35 5.37
N GLU A 208 -7.35 7.58 4.83
CA GLU A 208 -6.16 7.17 5.56
C GLU A 208 -4.96 8.00 5.14
N HIS A 209 -4.21 8.48 6.12
CA HIS A 209 -2.96 9.20 5.90
C HIS A 209 -1.95 8.84 6.98
N LEU A 210 -0.81 8.32 6.57
CA LEU A 210 0.32 7.98 7.41
C LEU A 210 1.51 8.87 7.07
N LEU A 211 2.23 9.35 8.07
CA LEU A 211 3.40 10.21 7.91
C LEU A 211 4.40 9.98 9.04
N GLY A 212 5.68 9.87 8.71
CA GLY A 212 6.68 9.78 9.76
C GLY A 212 8.13 9.69 9.31
N PRO A 213 9.07 9.75 10.26
CA PRO A 213 10.50 9.66 9.99
C PRO A 213 10.89 8.28 9.45
N ALA A 214 11.91 8.30 8.59
CA ALA A 214 12.48 7.10 8.01
C ALA A 214 14.02 7.19 7.97
N VAL A 215 14.68 6.04 8.10
CA VAL A 215 16.12 5.86 7.95
C VAL A 215 16.39 4.81 6.87
N PHE A 216 17.37 5.08 6.03
CA PHE A 216 17.78 4.22 4.93
C PHE A 216 19.26 3.94 5.05
N LEU A 217 19.61 2.68 5.14
CA LEU A 217 21.01 2.24 5.22
C LEU A 217 21.38 1.49 3.95
N LYS A 218 22.55 1.82 3.41
CA LYS A 218 23.13 1.15 2.25
C LYS A 218 24.51 0.62 2.60
N THR A 219 24.72 -0.66 2.39
CA THR A 219 26.01 -1.33 2.62
C THR A 219 26.23 -2.41 1.56
N SER A 220 27.33 -3.14 1.66
CA SER A 220 27.59 -4.32 0.82
C SER A 220 27.86 -5.50 1.74
N ALA A 221 27.14 -6.59 1.54
CA ALA A 221 27.31 -7.84 2.25
C ALA A 221 26.89 -9.01 1.33
N PHE A 222 27.35 -10.21 1.62
CA PHE A 222 26.99 -11.43 0.88
C PHE A 222 27.26 -11.35 -0.64
N GLY A 223 28.26 -10.55 -1.05
CA GLY A 223 28.65 -10.42 -2.46
C GLY A 223 27.88 -9.36 -3.25
N GLY A 224 26.93 -8.64 -2.65
CA GLY A 224 26.13 -7.62 -3.34
C GLY A 224 25.70 -6.45 -2.45
N PRO A 225 24.99 -5.48 -3.01
CA PRO A 225 24.38 -4.39 -2.26
C PRO A 225 23.30 -4.90 -1.29
N VAL A 226 23.31 -4.35 -0.08
CA VAL A 226 22.28 -4.56 0.93
C VAL A 226 21.71 -3.22 1.32
N ARG A 227 20.37 -3.12 1.33
CA ARG A 227 19.64 -1.94 1.79
C ARG A 227 18.73 -2.33 2.96
N LEU A 228 18.69 -1.47 3.95
CA LEU A 228 17.77 -1.57 5.08
C LEU A 228 17.02 -0.25 5.20
N ASP A 229 15.70 -0.32 5.15
CA ASP A 229 14.81 0.82 5.33
C ASP A 229 13.96 0.59 6.57
N ALA A 230 13.85 1.57 7.45
CA ALA A 230 12.97 1.54 8.60
C ALA A 230 12.22 2.86 8.74
N ALA A 231 10.94 2.79 9.10
CA ALA A 231 10.10 3.96 9.29
C ALA A 231 9.17 3.78 10.48
N TRP A 232 8.88 4.88 11.16
CA TRP A 232 7.84 4.95 12.17
C TRP A 232 6.84 6.01 11.77
N LEU A 233 5.67 5.56 11.34
CA LEU A 233 4.62 6.39 10.76
C LEU A 233 3.51 6.60 11.79
N PHE A 234 2.88 7.76 11.72
CA PHE A 234 1.78 8.17 12.59
C PHE A 234 0.57 8.50 11.74
N GLY A 235 -0.60 8.05 12.17
CA GLY A 235 -1.86 8.33 11.50
C GLY A 235 -2.30 9.78 11.69
N VAL A 236 -2.60 10.43 10.56
CA VAL A 236 -3.13 11.78 10.49
C VAL A 236 -4.63 11.71 10.18
N GLY A 237 -5.47 12.06 11.14
CA GLY A 237 -6.92 11.94 10.99
C GLY A 237 -7.50 10.68 11.65
N SER A 238 -8.83 10.60 11.69
CA SER A 238 -9.55 9.52 12.39
C SER A 238 -9.67 8.23 11.59
N GLY A 239 -9.56 8.29 10.26
CA GLY A 239 -9.59 7.12 9.38
C GLY A 239 -8.26 6.38 9.30
N SER A 240 -7.20 6.90 9.93
CA SER A 240 -5.88 6.29 9.93
C SER A 240 -5.63 5.48 11.19
N PRO A 241 -4.81 4.43 11.14
CA PRO A 241 -4.32 3.75 12.33
C PRO A 241 -3.56 4.72 13.24
N LYS A 242 -3.30 4.32 14.46
CA LYS A 242 -2.56 5.17 15.41
C LYS A 242 -1.10 5.34 15.00
N ASN A 243 -0.44 4.25 14.67
CA ASN A 243 0.93 4.24 14.17
C ASN A 243 1.28 2.91 13.48
N VAL A 244 2.28 2.98 12.59
CA VAL A 244 2.85 1.83 11.89
C VAL A 244 4.37 1.86 12.05
N LEU A 245 4.95 0.76 12.51
CA LEU A 245 6.40 0.53 12.48
C LEU A 245 6.70 -0.43 11.35
N ARG A 246 7.62 -0.07 10.45
CA ARG A 246 8.01 -0.91 9.31
C ARG A 246 9.52 -1.04 9.18
N LEU A 247 9.93 -2.18 8.62
CA LEU A 247 11.31 -2.50 8.31
C LEU A 247 11.34 -3.26 6.97
N ARG A 248 12.28 -2.93 6.10
CA ARG A 248 12.53 -3.66 4.87
C ARG A 248 14.01 -3.91 4.70
N LEU A 249 14.38 -5.16 4.47
CA LEU A 249 15.73 -5.60 4.12
C LEU A 249 15.73 -6.08 2.67
N GLN A 250 16.67 -5.60 1.87
CA GLN A 250 16.79 -5.91 0.45
C GLN A 250 18.23 -6.28 0.14
N HIS A 251 18.43 -7.33 -0.64
CA HIS A 251 19.74 -7.78 -1.14
C HIS A 251 19.67 -7.96 -2.66
N GLU A 252 20.67 -7.42 -3.35
CA GLU A 252 20.84 -7.55 -4.80
C GLU A 252 22.02 -8.50 -5.10
N PHE A 253 21.86 -9.40 -6.07
CA PHE A 253 22.86 -10.42 -6.42
C PHE A 253 22.82 -10.81 -7.90
#